data_ccc779abf5e86089b7bee057a3d5585a
#
_entry.id   ccc779abf5e86089b7bee057a3d5585a
#
_cell.length_a   1.000
_cell.length_b   1.000
_cell.length_c   1.000
_cell.angle_alpha   90.00
_cell.angle_beta   90.00
_cell.angle_gamma   90.00
#
_symmetry.space_group_name_H-M   'P 1'
#
loop_
_entity.id
_entity.type
_entity.pdbx_description
1 polymer ?
#
loop_
_entity_poly.entity_id
_entity_poly.type
_entity_poly.pdbx_seq_one_letter_code
_entity_poly.pdbx_strand_id
1 'polypeptide(L)'
;MTLIFNDIALLKDLKAKTIKCFFILHICLFYSASSFADNSKLNLLSLPAGFEISIFAENISTPRQITEGSEYIFTASGSKGQIYALSDSNSDFVIDNNRIIANDLFDSRGVTYKDGDLYFAEVNKIWVIRDVENWLNDNNEGMPEKELITDNLPSNPWHGWKWIKFGPDNKLYVPVGAPCNVCLEELEDDSRFASIMRLNDGNWEHVARGVRNSIGFDWHPVTQELYFADNGRDWLGDDSPS
;
A
#
# COMPACT_ATOMS: atom_id res chain seq x y z
N MET A 1 -67.49 -24.86 -32.09
CA MET A 1 -67.43 -24.31 -30.69
C MET A 1 -66.80 -25.38 -29.81
N THR A 2 -65.49 -25.55 -29.86
CA THR A 2 -64.72 -26.42 -28.93
C THR A 2 -63.22 -26.33 -29.25
N LEU A 3 -62.55 -25.20 -28.94
CA LEU A 3 -61.09 -25.07 -29.07
C LEU A 3 -60.49 -23.96 -28.20
N ILE A 4 -61.09 -23.68 -27.01
CA ILE A 4 -60.57 -22.62 -26.15
C ILE A 4 -60.11 -23.13 -24.77
N PHE A 5 -60.29 -24.40 -24.41
CA PHE A 5 -59.95 -24.86 -23.04
C PHE A 5 -58.61 -25.57 -22.86
N ASN A 6 -57.88 -25.89 -23.95
CA ASN A 6 -56.58 -26.55 -23.82
C ASN A 6 -55.37 -25.59 -23.72
N ASP A 7 -55.50 -24.33 -24.15
CA ASP A 7 -54.37 -23.40 -24.16
C ASP A 7 -54.08 -22.75 -22.76
N ILE A 8 -55.09 -22.67 -21.90
CA ILE A 8 -54.93 -22.07 -20.56
C ILE A 8 -54.15 -23.00 -19.61
N ALA A 9 -54.29 -24.32 -19.75
CA ALA A 9 -53.56 -25.29 -18.95
C ALA A 9 -52.08 -25.34 -19.35
N LEU A 10 -51.79 -25.25 -20.66
CA LEU A 10 -50.42 -25.24 -21.17
C LEU A 10 -49.65 -23.95 -20.80
N LEU A 11 -50.33 -22.81 -20.82
CA LEU A 11 -49.80 -21.52 -20.39
C LEU A 11 -49.52 -21.45 -18.90
N LYS A 12 -50.35 -22.10 -18.07
CA LYS A 12 -50.09 -22.17 -16.61
C LYS A 12 -48.89 -23.04 -16.29
N ASP A 13 -48.68 -24.15 -17.00
CA ASP A 13 -47.53 -25.05 -16.80
C ASP A 13 -46.24 -24.42 -17.29
N LEU A 14 -46.26 -23.65 -18.39
CA LEU A 14 -45.11 -22.91 -18.88
C LEU A 14 -44.72 -21.79 -17.91
N LYS A 15 -45.66 -21.01 -17.36
CA LYS A 15 -45.40 -19.97 -16.36
C LYS A 15 -44.85 -20.56 -15.06
N ALA A 16 -45.38 -21.70 -14.61
CA ALA A 16 -44.88 -22.34 -13.40
C ALA A 16 -43.44 -22.88 -13.56
N LYS A 17 -43.08 -23.44 -14.73
CA LYS A 17 -41.72 -23.89 -15.03
C LYS A 17 -40.75 -22.73 -15.22
N THR A 18 -41.17 -21.64 -15.84
CA THR A 18 -40.35 -20.42 -16.02
C THR A 18 -40.07 -19.73 -14.69
N ILE A 19 -41.08 -19.65 -13.80
CA ILE A 19 -40.88 -19.08 -12.46
C ILE A 19 -39.96 -19.95 -11.61
N LYS A 20 -40.06 -21.29 -11.68
CA LYS A 20 -39.09 -22.17 -10.97
C LYS A 20 -37.68 -22.06 -11.50
N CYS A 21 -37.46 -21.94 -12.81
CA CYS A 21 -36.13 -21.72 -13.39
C CYS A 21 -35.59 -20.34 -13.01
N PHE A 22 -36.41 -19.28 -12.95
CA PHE A 22 -35.98 -17.96 -12.50
C PHE A 22 -35.63 -17.94 -11.01
N PHE A 23 -36.35 -18.66 -10.16
CA PHE A 23 -36.03 -18.75 -8.72
C PHE A 23 -34.75 -19.56 -8.49
N ILE A 24 -34.49 -20.63 -9.24
CA ILE A 24 -33.27 -21.43 -9.14
C ILE A 24 -32.06 -20.62 -9.69
N LEU A 25 -32.24 -19.85 -10.77
CA LEU A 25 -31.20 -19.00 -11.32
C LEU A 25 -30.86 -17.82 -10.39
N HIS A 26 -31.86 -17.23 -9.70
CA HIS A 26 -31.63 -16.18 -8.71
C HIS A 26 -30.96 -16.70 -7.42
N ILE A 27 -31.25 -17.92 -7.00
CA ILE A 27 -30.58 -18.55 -5.84
C ILE A 27 -29.11 -18.90 -6.17
N CYS A 28 -28.79 -19.24 -7.42
CA CYS A 28 -27.41 -19.48 -7.84
C CYS A 28 -26.58 -18.18 -7.98
N LEU A 29 -27.23 -17.01 -8.16
CA LEU A 29 -26.53 -15.71 -8.28
C LEU A 29 -26.18 -15.06 -6.93
N PHE A 30 -26.72 -15.57 -5.82
CA PHE A 30 -26.42 -15.08 -4.46
C PHE A 30 -25.40 -15.92 -3.69
N TYR A 31 -24.82 -16.96 -4.29
CA TYR A 31 -23.57 -17.50 -3.79
C TYR A 31 -22.44 -16.57 -4.27
N SER A 32 -22.31 -15.42 -3.63
CA SER A 32 -21.05 -14.73 -3.54
C SER A 32 -20.08 -15.77 -2.99
N ALA A 33 -19.19 -16.26 -3.83
CA ALA A 33 -18.03 -16.98 -3.36
C ALA A 33 -17.27 -16.01 -2.48
N SER A 34 -17.49 -16.09 -1.18
CA SER A 34 -16.58 -15.56 -0.21
C SER A 34 -15.27 -16.29 -0.53
N SER A 35 -14.32 -15.60 -1.13
CA SER A 35 -12.96 -16.09 -1.26
C SER A 35 -12.44 -16.19 0.16
N PHE A 36 -12.58 -17.37 0.77
CA PHE A 36 -11.89 -17.63 2.03
C PHE A 36 -10.40 -17.50 1.73
N ALA A 37 -9.75 -16.64 2.50
CA ALA A 37 -8.31 -16.54 2.51
C ALA A 37 -7.71 -17.95 2.55
N ASP A 38 -6.75 -18.24 1.69
CA ASP A 38 -6.00 -19.49 1.77
C ASP A 38 -5.08 -19.44 3.00
N ASN A 39 -5.64 -19.69 4.17
CA ASN A 39 -4.93 -19.78 5.44
C ASN A 39 -3.94 -20.95 5.48
N SER A 40 -3.88 -21.78 4.43
CA SER A 40 -3.01 -22.97 4.39
C SER A 40 -1.54 -22.62 4.56
N LYS A 41 -1.11 -21.41 4.10
CA LYS A 41 0.27 -20.96 4.22
C LYS A 41 0.64 -20.49 5.62
N LEU A 42 -0.31 -20.02 6.42
CA LEU A 42 -0.04 -19.61 7.81
C LEU A 42 0.38 -20.79 8.67
N ASN A 43 -0.13 -21.98 8.37
CA ASN A 43 0.23 -23.22 9.08
C ASN A 43 1.69 -23.67 8.84
N LEU A 44 2.39 -23.06 7.87
CA LEU A 44 3.81 -23.31 7.61
C LEU A 44 4.73 -22.44 8.48
N LEU A 45 4.18 -21.48 9.20
CA LEU A 45 4.93 -20.55 10.04
C LEU A 45 4.98 -21.07 11.49
N SER A 46 6.15 -20.94 12.11
CA SER A 46 6.35 -21.22 13.53
C SER A 46 6.43 -19.93 14.30
N LEU A 47 5.61 -19.81 15.34
CA LEU A 47 5.56 -18.62 16.19
C LEU A 47 6.12 -18.92 17.58
N PRO A 48 6.76 -17.94 18.25
CA PRO A 48 7.06 -18.05 19.67
C PRO A 48 5.79 -18.21 20.51
N ALA A 49 5.93 -18.78 21.70
CA ALA A 49 4.80 -18.90 22.62
C ALA A 49 4.21 -17.52 22.97
N GLY A 50 2.89 -17.43 22.92
CA GLY A 50 2.17 -16.18 23.21
C GLY A 50 1.97 -15.24 22.00
N PHE A 51 2.41 -15.67 20.80
CA PHE A 51 2.12 -14.95 19.55
C PHE A 51 1.08 -15.71 18.73
N GLU A 52 0.24 -14.94 18.05
CA GLU A 52 -0.73 -15.43 17.08
C GLU A 52 -0.49 -14.74 15.74
N ILE A 53 -0.90 -15.39 14.64
CA ILE A 53 -0.84 -14.82 13.29
C ILE A 53 -2.19 -14.97 12.61
N SER A 54 -2.65 -13.87 12.00
CA SER A 54 -3.88 -13.84 11.21
C SER A 54 -3.69 -12.99 9.95
N ILE A 55 -4.61 -13.13 9.01
CA ILE A 55 -4.66 -12.25 7.85
C ILE A 55 -5.50 -11.03 8.23
N PHE A 56 -4.86 -9.86 8.23
CA PHE A 56 -5.51 -8.59 8.50
C PHE A 56 -6.25 -8.05 7.27
N ALA A 57 -5.63 -8.11 6.08
CA ALA A 57 -6.18 -7.59 4.84
C ALA A 57 -5.85 -8.48 3.65
N GLU A 58 -6.81 -8.61 2.73
CA GLU A 58 -6.65 -9.32 1.46
C GLU A 58 -6.85 -8.40 0.27
N ASN A 59 -6.49 -8.89 -0.92
CA ASN A 59 -6.66 -8.18 -2.19
C ASN A 59 -5.93 -6.83 -2.28
N ILE A 60 -4.91 -6.64 -1.44
CA ILE A 60 -3.98 -5.51 -1.53
C ILE A 60 -2.80 -5.93 -2.40
N SER A 61 -2.63 -5.27 -3.54
CA SER A 61 -1.59 -5.65 -4.48
C SER A 61 -0.22 -5.17 -4.02
N THR A 62 0.71 -6.07 -3.81
CA THR A 62 2.13 -5.78 -3.49
C THR A 62 2.33 -4.67 -2.45
N PRO A 63 1.69 -4.76 -1.25
CA PRO A 63 1.85 -3.74 -0.22
C PRO A 63 3.31 -3.67 0.25
N ARG A 64 3.77 -2.47 0.59
CA ARG A 64 5.16 -2.24 1.05
C ARG A 64 5.17 -1.50 2.39
N GLN A 65 5.26 -0.18 2.38
CA GLN A 65 5.17 0.57 3.62
C GLN A 65 3.73 0.67 4.09
N ILE A 66 3.54 0.56 5.40
CA ILE A 66 2.27 0.71 6.10
C ILE A 66 2.45 1.86 7.10
N THR A 67 1.42 2.69 7.24
CA THR A 67 1.35 3.71 8.27
C THR A 67 -0.04 3.71 8.91
N GLU A 68 -0.07 3.96 10.20
CA GLU A 68 -1.28 4.09 10.98
C GLU A 68 -1.72 5.55 11.01
N GLY A 69 -2.99 5.80 10.74
CA GLY A 69 -3.70 7.04 11.00
C GLY A 69 -4.41 6.97 12.35
N SER A 70 -5.45 7.80 12.54
CA SER A 70 -6.28 7.77 13.75
C SER A 70 -7.36 6.70 13.69
N GLU A 71 -7.94 6.49 12.50
CA GLU A 71 -9.05 5.56 12.25
C GLU A 71 -8.75 4.58 11.11
N TYR A 72 -7.77 4.88 10.29
CA TYR A 72 -7.42 4.12 9.10
C TYR A 72 -5.98 3.64 9.13
N ILE A 73 -5.73 2.54 8.45
CA ILE A 73 -4.37 2.10 8.10
C ILE A 73 -4.17 2.38 6.61
N PHE A 74 -3.04 2.98 6.27
CA PHE A 74 -2.69 3.30 4.90
C PHE A 74 -1.52 2.46 4.42
N THR A 75 -1.58 2.04 3.15
CA THR A 75 -0.47 1.31 2.52
C THR A 75 -0.32 1.68 1.05
N ALA A 76 0.93 1.65 0.59
CA ALA A 76 1.28 1.88 -0.80
C ALA A 76 1.49 0.56 -1.55
N SER A 77 0.97 0.48 -2.77
CA SER A 77 1.06 -0.67 -3.68
C SER A 77 2.01 -0.36 -4.84
N GLY A 78 3.27 -0.78 -4.73
CA GLY A 78 4.33 -0.43 -5.66
C GLY A 78 3.98 -0.55 -7.13
N SER A 79 3.93 -1.76 -7.64
CA SER A 79 3.77 -2.02 -9.09
C SER A 79 2.40 -1.62 -9.66
N LYS A 80 1.39 -1.46 -8.81
CA LYS A 80 0.06 -0.99 -9.23
C LYS A 80 -0.08 0.52 -9.15
N GLY A 81 0.87 1.19 -8.48
CA GLY A 81 0.82 2.65 -8.32
C GLY A 81 -0.43 3.13 -7.59
N GLN A 82 -0.79 2.47 -6.51
CA GLN A 82 -2.02 2.75 -5.76
C GLN A 82 -1.73 3.00 -4.28
N ILE A 83 -2.52 3.85 -3.66
CA ILE A 83 -2.56 4.03 -2.22
C ILE A 83 -3.91 3.54 -1.72
N TYR A 84 -3.88 2.73 -0.68
CA TYR A 84 -5.06 2.16 -0.04
C TYR A 84 -5.28 2.79 1.34
N ALA A 85 -6.54 3.05 1.65
CA ALA A 85 -7.04 3.27 3.00
C ALA A 85 -7.82 2.03 3.43
N LEU A 86 -7.48 1.49 4.59
CA LEU A 86 -8.03 0.27 5.16
C LEU A 86 -8.74 0.62 6.47
N SER A 87 -9.94 0.12 6.71
CA SER A 87 -10.65 0.31 7.96
C SER A 87 -11.11 -1.01 8.55
N ASP A 88 -10.96 -1.10 9.87
CA ASP A 88 -11.49 -2.15 10.75
C ASP A 88 -12.41 -1.47 11.76
N SER A 89 -13.70 -1.43 11.45
CA SER A 89 -14.68 -0.66 12.21
C SER A 89 -15.15 -1.35 13.50
N ASN A 90 -14.93 -2.65 13.59
CA ASN A 90 -15.36 -3.49 14.71
C ASN A 90 -14.19 -3.91 15.62
N SER A 91 -12.95 -3.58 15.25
CA SER A 91 -11.71 -3.87 15.97
C SER A 91 -11.47 -5.37 16.19
N ASP A 92 -11.81 -6.19 15.18
CA ASP A 92 -11.57 -7.63 15.21
C ASP A 92 -10.24 -8.05 14.52
N PHE A 93 -9.45 -7.06 14.09
CA PHE A 93 -8.19 -7.22 13.36
C PHE A 93 -8.34 -7.86 11.97
N VAL A 94 -9.53 -7.70 11.36
CA VAL A 94 -9.78 -8.00 9.96
C VAL A 94 -10.42 -6.78 9.32
N ILE A 95 -9.90 -6.31 8.20
CA ILE A 95 -10.46 -5.12 7.58
C ILE A 95 -11.88 -5.37 7.06
N ASP A 96 -12.79 -4.45 7.35
CA ASP A 96 -14.15 -4.43 6.81
C ASP A 96 -14.19 -3.79 5.43
N ASN A 97 -13.30 -2.82 5.17
CA ASN A 97 -13.29 -2.09 3.91
C ASN A 97 -11.87 -1.72 3.49
N ASN A 98 -11.62 -1.77 2.19
CA ASN A 98 -10.45 -1.20 1.56
C ASN A 98 -10.86 -0.23 0.45
N ARG A 99 -10.22 0.91 0.38
CA ARG A 99 -10.50 1.93 -0.62
C ARG A 99 -9.20 2.42 -1.25
N ILE A 100 -9.19 2.50 -2.58
CA ILE A 100 -8.10 3.17 -3.31
C ILE A 100 -8.35 4.67 -3.26
N ILE A 101 -7.39 5.42 -2.70
CA ILE A 101 -7.46 6.87 -2.51
C ILE A 101 -6.48 7.65 -3.40
N ALA A 102 -5.56 6.96 -4.07
CA ALA A 102 -4.76 7.49 -5.16
C ALA A 102 -4.38 6.37 -6.12
N ASN A 103 -4.24 6.69 -7.40
CA ASN A 103 -3.82 5.76 -8.46
C ASN A 103 -2.90 6.42 -9.48
N ASP A 104 -2.51 5.64 -10.50
CA ASP A 104 -1.65 6.08 -11.61
C ASP A 104 -0.31 6.68 -11.14
N LEU A 105 0.22 6.14 -10.03
CA LEU A 105 1.48 6.55 -9.46
C LEU A 105 2.63 5.68 -9.99
N PHE A 106 3.78 6.27 -10.24
CA PHE A 106 4.94 5.55 -10.71
C PHE A 106 5.68 4.87 -9.56
N ASP A 107 5.48 3.56 -9.40
CA ASP A 107 6.13 2.67 -8.41
C ASP A 107 6.10 3.25 -6.97
N SER A 108 4.92 3.68 -6.52
CA SER A 108 4.71 4.26 -5.21
C SER A 108 4.79 3.20 -4.12
N ARG A 109 5.73 3.32 -3.19
CA ARG A 109 5.97 2.34 -2.11
C ARG A 109 6.05 2.94 -0.73
N GLY A 110 6.35 4.22 -0.63
CA GLY A 110 6.44 4.96 0.62
C GLY A 110 5.13 5.64 0.99
N VAL A 111 4.74 5.53 2.26
CA VAL A 111 3.56 6.20 2.81
C VAL A 111 3.80 6.55 4.27
N THR A 112 3.39 7.75 4.70
CA THR A 112 3.46 8.16 6.11
C THR A 112 2.34 9.12 6.43
N TYR A 113 1.71 8.93 7.59
CA TYR A 113 0.64 9.80 8.10
C TYR A 113 1.21 10.74 9.15
N LYS A 114 0.77 12.00 9.11
CA LYS A 114 1.15 13.00 10.08
C LYS A 114 0.08 14.10 10.19
N ASP A 115 -0.40 14.33 11.41
CA ASP A 115 -1.27 15.46 11.76
C ASP A 115 -2.52 15.60 10.83
N GLY A 116 -3.15 14.49 10.44
CA GLY A 116 -4.32 14.46 9.55
C GLY A 116 -3.98 14.27 8.07
N ASP A 117 -2.75 14.51 7.68
CA ASP A 117 -2.29 14.47 6.30
C ASP A 117 -1.61 13.15 5.95
N LEU A 118 -1.88 12.61 4.77
CA LEU A 118 -1.22 11.43 4.25
C LEU A 118 -0.21 11.81 3.16
N TYR A 119 1.06 11.55 3.43
CA TYR A 119 2.15 11.71 2.48
C TYR A 119 2.50 10.39 1.83
N PHE A 120 2.79 10.40 0.52
CA PHE A 120 3.22 9.21 -0.20
C PHE A 120 4.20 9.54 -1.31
N ALA A 121 5.08 8.58 -1.62
CA ALA A 121 6.20 8.79 -2.51
C ALA A 121 6.14 7.87 -3.73
N GLU A 122 6.37 8.46 -4.90
CA GLU A 122 6.82 7.82 -6.13
C GLU A 122 8.37 7.76 -6.15
N VAL A 123 8.94 7.25 -7.24
CA VAL A 123 10.41 7.23 -7.40
C VAL A 123 11.03 8.62 -7.26
N ASN A 124 10.42 9.64 -7.85
CA ASN A 124 10.99 10.99 -7.89
C ASN A 124 10.06 12.09 -7.37
N LYS A 125 8.88 11.73 -6.85
CA LYS A 125 7.89 12.69 -6.36
C LYS A 125 7.39 12.33 -4.97
N ILE A 126 6.98 13.33 -4.23
CA ILE A 126 6.25 13.19 -2.98
C ILE A 126 4.97 14.01 -3.08
N TRP A 127 3.88 13.39 -2.71
CA TRP A 127 2.55 13.95 -2.70
C TRP A 127 2.00 14.00 -1.28
N VAL A 128 0.98 14.81 -1.07
CA VAL A 128 0.16 14.81 0.15
C VAL A 128 -1.31 14.86 -0.20
N ILE A 129 -2.12 14.12 0.55
CA ILE A 129 -3.56 14.30 0.66
C ILE A 129 -3.81 14.93 2.02
N ARG A 130 -4.40 16.14 2.00
CA ARG A 130 -4.70 16.87 3.21
C ARG A 130 -5.96 16.33 3.86
N ASP A 131 -5.95 16.31 5.19
CA ASP A 131 -7.11 15.97 6.01
C ASP A 131 -7.83 14.68 5.55
N VAL A 132 -7.03 13.65 5.24
CA VAL A 132 -7.45 12.46 4.52
C VAL A 132 -8.56 11.67 5.22
N GLU A 133 -8.52 11.58 6.56
CA GLU A 133 -9.50 10.81 7.32
C GLU A 133 -10.85 11.51 7.37
N ASN A 134 -10.91 12.82 7.51
CA ASN A 134 -12.16 13.56 7.40
C ASN A 134 -12.76 13.42 6.00
N TRP A 135 -11.92 13.48 4.94
CA TRP A 135 -12.39 13.22 3.59
C TRP A 135 -13.00 11.82 3.42
N LEU A 136 -12.41 10.80 4.05
CA LEU A 136 -12.91 9.43 4.04
C LEU A 136 -14.21 9.29 4.83
N ASN A 137 -14.30 9.92 6.00
CA ASN A 137 -15.44 9.85 6.91
C ASN A 137 -16.67 10.59 6.37
N ASP A 138 -16.47 11.62 5.57
CA ASP A 138 -17.55 12.33 4.87
C ASP A 138 -18.18 11.51 3.72
N ASN A 139 -17.73 10.27 3.51
CA ASN A 139 -18.19 9.37 2.44
C ASN A 139 -18.12 9.99 1.05
N ASN A 140 -17.15 10.85 0.82
CA ASN A 140 -16.91 11.46 -0.48
C ASN A 140 -16.69 10.40 -1.57
N GLU A 141 -17.27 10.61 -2.74
CA GLU A 141 -17.06 9.75 -3.90
C GLU A 141 -15.73 10.07 -4.61
N GLY A 142 -15.22 9.10 -5.38
CA GLY A 142 -14.00 9.27 -6.18
C GLY A 142 -12.72 9.19 -5.36
N MET A 143 -11.75 10.02 -5.68
CA MET A 143 -10.45 10.10 -5.01
C MET A 143 -10.23 11.52 -4.46
N PRO A 144 -9.57 11.65 -3.29
CA PRO A 144 -9.22 12.97 -2.76
C PRO A 144 -8.21 13.68 -3.68
N GLU A 145 -8.21 14.99 -3.63
CA GLU A 145 -7.19 15.79 -4.27
C GLU A 145 -5.83 15.56 -3.63
N LYS A 146 -4.78 15.44 -4.46
CA LYS A 146 -3.40 15.32 -4.00
C LYS A 146 -2.60 16.54 -4.41
N GLU A 147 -1.80 17.07 -3.50
CA GLU A 147 -0.90 18.18 -3.71
C GLU A 147 0.54 17.67 -3.92
N LEU A 148 1.27 18.28 -4.84
CA LEU A 148 2.68 17.96 -5.05
C LEU A 148 3.54 18.69 -4.00
N ILE A 149 4.26 17.94 -3.19
CA ILE A 149 5.25 18.49 -2.25
C ILE A 149 6.57 18.75 -2.99
N THR A 150 7.02 17.77 -3.79
CA THR A 150 8.25 17.88 -4.57
C THR A 150 8.24 16.89 -5.73
N ASP A 151 8.87 17.25 -6.84
CA ASP A 151 9.22 16.37 -7.97
C ASP A 151 10.73 16.35 -8.23
N ASN A 152 11.51 16.85 -7.29
CA ASN A 152 12.95 17.03 -7.38
C ASN A 152 13.75 15.95 -6.63
N LEU A 153 13.33 14.68 -6.72
CA LEU A 153 14.17 13.53 -6.33
C LEU A 153 14.77 12.89 -7.57
N PRO A 154 15.92 12.19 -7.46
CA PRO A 154 16.47 11.45 -8.59
C PRO A 154 15.45 10.48 -9.19
N SER A 155 15.34 10.46 -10.52
CA SER A 155 14.32 9.71 -11.25
C SER A 155 14.77 8.30 -11.67
N ASN A 156 16.02 7.89 -11.37
CA ASN A 156 16.49 6.55 -11.69
C ASN A 156 15.65 5.51 -10.92
N PRO A 157 15.00 4.55 -11.59
CA PRO A 157 14.16 3.55 -10.93
C PRO A 157 14.96 2.47 -10.20
N TRP A 158 16.27 2.31 -10.49
CA TRP A 158 17.10 1.36 -9.79
C TRP A 158 17.31 1.80 -8.34
N HIS A 159 16.98 0.97 -7.37
CA HIS A 159 16.85 1.31 -5.96
C HIS A 159 16.00 2.58 -5.73
N GLY A 160 15.08 2.86 -6.67
CA GLY A 160 14.26 4.07 -6.69
C GLY A 160 13.14 4.08 -5.66
N TRP A 161 12.85 2.96 -5.02
CA TRP A 161 11.79 2.84 -4.03
C TRP A 161 12.06 3.74 -2.83
N LYS A 162 11.04 4.45 -2.41
CA LYS A 162 11.13 5.35 -1.28
C LYS A 162 10.42 4.76 -0.07
N TRP A 163 11.11 4.72 1.05
CA TRP A 163 10.51 4.67 2.38
C TRP A 163 10.49 6.09 2.91
N ILE A 164 9.38 6.57 3.42
CA ILE A 164 9.29 7.94 3.91
C ILE A 164 8.76 7.97 5.34
N LYS A 165 9.30 8.82 6.18
CA LYS A 165 8.83 9.01 7.55
C LYS A 165 9.24 10.37 8.08
N PHE A 166 8.41 10.96 8.92
CA PHE A 166 8.76 12.17 9.65
C PHE A 166 9.66 11.85 10.84
N GLY A 167 10.72 12.63 11.02
CA GLY A 167 11.61 12.53 12.15
C GLY A 167 11.09 13.26 13.39
N PRO A 168 11.78 13.09 14.54
CA PRO A 168 11.46 13.80 15.77
C PRO A 168 11.61 15.32 15.65
N ASP A 169 12.32 15.78 14.63
CA ASP A 169 12.46 17.20 14.24
C ASP A 169 11.31 17.70 13.35
N ASN A 170 10.28 16.89 13.12
CA ASN A 170 9.15 17.15 12.22
C ASN A 170 9.52 17.36 10.76
N LYS A 171 10.69 16.93 10.33
CA LYS A 171 11.11 16.96 8.91
C LYS A 171 10.84 15.61 8.25
N LEU A 172 10.58 15.62 6.93
CA LEU A 172 10.37 14.40 6.14
C LEU A 172 11.73 13.83 5.71
N TYR A 173 11.95 12.56 6.00
CA TYR A 173 13.16 11.82 5.63
C TYR A 173 12.86 10.83 4.51
N VAL A 174 13.82 10.69 3.59
CA VAL A 174 13.71 9.86 2.38
C VAL A 174 15.06 9.22 2.06
N PRO A 175 15.16 7.91 1.88
CA PRO A 175 16.34 7.28 1.31
C PRO A 175 16.36 7.48 -0.21
N VAL A 176 17.54 7.73 -0.74
CA VAL A 176 17.80 7.81 -2.17
C VAL A 176 18.86 6.78 -2.50
N GLY A 177 18.46 5.64 -3.03
CA GLY A 177 19.35 4.53 -3.32
C GLY A 177 20.35 4.83 -4.44
N ALA A 178 21.40 4.03 -4.52
CA ALA A 178 22.38 4.10 -5.59
C ALA A 178 21.75 3.76 -6.96
N PRO A 179 22.19 4.38 -8.06
CA PRO A 179 21.54 4.20 -9.36
C PRO A 179 21.90 2.87 -10.05
N CYS A 180 22.73 2.03 -9.45
CA CYS A 180 23.08 0.70 -9.94
C CYS A 180 23.53 -0.22 -8.79
N ASN A 181 23.87 -1.49 -9.10
CA ASN A 181 24.29 -2.46 -8.09
C ASN A 181 25.65 -2.15 -7.46
N VAL A 182 26.65 -1.92 -8.30
CA VAL A 182 28.03 -1.55 -7.88
C VAL A 182 28.40 -0.28 -8.62
N CYS A 183 28.03 0.87 -8.04
CA CYS A 183 28.27 2.18 -8.61
C CYS A 183 29.50 2.83 -7.96
N LEU A 184 30.29 3.49 -8.77
CA LEU A 184 31.35 4.43 -8.32
C LEU A 184 31.21 5.75 -9.08
N GLU A 185 31.27 5.69 -10.41
CA GLU A 185 31.20 6.88 -11.28
C GLU A 185 29.79 7.45 -11.37
N GLU A 186 28.76 6.59 -11.42
CA GLU A 186 27.35 7.00 -11.53
C GLU A 186 26.83 7.73 -10.27
N LEU A 187 27.53 7.63 -9.14
CA LEU A 187 27.21 8.39 -7.94
C LEU A 187 27.57 9.89 -8.09
N GLU A 188 28.45 10.22 -9.04
CA GLU A 188 28.85 11.59 -9.31
C GLU A 188 27.80 12.36 -10.11
N ASP A 189 26.91 11.66 -10.83
CA ASP A 189 25.83 12.25 -11.64
C ASP A 189 24.86 13.07 -10.79
N ASP A 190 24.55 12.59 -9.59
CA ASP A 190 23.72 13.30 -8.62
C ASP A 190 24.18 12.97 -7.19
N SER A 191 24.67 13.97 -6.49
CA SER A 191 25.20 13.80 -5.13
C SER A 191 24.19 13.31 -4.10
N ARG A 192 22.89 13.26 -4.44
CA ARG A 192 21.82 12.74 -3.60
C ARG A 192 21.73 11.21 -3.63
N PHE A 193 22.30 10.54 -4.62
CA PHE A 193 22.36 9.08 -4.63
C PHE A 193 23.11 8.51 -3.43
N ALA A 194 22.80 7.28 -3.09
CA ALA A 194 23.39 6.53 -1.98
C ALA A 194 23.36 7.31 -0.65
N SER A 195 22.18 7.83 -0.28
CA SER A 195 22.04 8.67 0.91
C SER A 195 20.68 8.53 1.60
N ILE A 196 20.61 9.03 2.82
CA ILE A 196 19.35 9.41 3.47
C ILE A 196 19.27 10.93 3.46
N MET A 197 18.20 11.45 2.88
CA MET A 197 17.94 12.88 2.75
C MET A 197 16.83 13.32 3.70
N ARG A 198 16.87 14.58 4.08
CA ARG A 198 15.84 15.24 4.88
C ARG A 198 15.36 16.47 4.12
N LEU A 199 14.03 16.66 4.03
CA LEU A 199 13.43 17.86 3.45
C LEU A 199 13.32 18.95 4.52
N ASN A 200 14.03 20.06 4.32
CA ASN A 200 14.04 21.20 5.22
C ASN A 200 13.75 22.49 4.44
N ASP A 201 12.57 23.08 4.69
CA ASP A 201 12.11 24.32 4.04
C ASP A 201 12.26 24.29 2.51
N GLY A 202 11.82 23.16 1.90
CA GLY A 202 11.88 22.96 0.44
C GLY A 202 13.24 22.53 -0.10
N ASN A 203 14.27 22.44 0.76
CA ASN A 203 15.62 22.02 0.37
C ASN A 203 15.95 20.63 0.89
N TRP A 204 16.70 19.88 0.09
CA TRP A 204 17.19 18.57 0.49
C TRP A 204 18.55 18.66 1.20
N GLU A 205 18.63 18.10 2.39
CA GLU A 205 19.84 18.01 3.20
C GLU A 205 20.27 16.55 3.36
N HIS A 206 21.56 16.28 3.26
CA HIS A 206 22.09 14.95 3.57
C HIS A 206 22.11 14.71 5.08
N VAL A 207 21.55 13.57 5.49
CA VAL A 207 21.61 13.06 6.85
C VAL A 207 22.69 11.96 6.95
N ALA A 208 22.71 11.05 5.97
CA ALA A 208 23.72 10.00 5.85
C ALA A 208 24.14 9.85 4.39
N ARG A 209 25.39 9.46 4.16
CA ARG A 209 25.97 9.20 2.83
C ARG A 209 26.62 7.82 2.80
N GLY A 210 26.74 7.24 1.61
CA GLY A 210 27.26 5.89 1.41
C GLY A 210 26.24 4.80 1.74
N VAL A 211 24.97 5.14 1.84
CA VAL A 211 23.84 4.24 2.10
C VAL A 211 23.31 3.73 0.76
N ARG A 212 23.73 2.52 0.35
CA ARG A 212 23.44 2.02 -1.00
C ARG A 212 21.95 1.87 -1.28
N ASN A 213 21.21 1.21 -0.41
CA ASN A 213 19.78 0.92 -0.63
C ASN A 213 19.05 0.68 0.70
N SER A 214 18.81 1.75 1.43
CA SER A 214 17.96 1.65 2.62
C SER A 214 16.49 1.56 2.22
N ILE A 215 15.81 0.54 2.72
CA ILE A 215 14.37 0.30 2.52
C ILE A 215 13.57 0.40 3.81
N GLY A 216 14.18 0.88 4.88
CA GLY A 216 13.52 1.11 6.16
C GLY A 216 14.45 1.79 7.15
N PHE A 217 13.90 2.74 7.88
CA PHE A 217 14.57 3.44 8.97
C PHE A 217 13.57 3.87 10.03
N ASP A 218 14.06 4.09 11.23
CA ASP A 218 13.29 4.63 12.35
C ASP A 218 14.22 5.32 13.34
N TRP A 219 13.65 5.98 14.35
CA TRP A 219 14.39 6.62 15.42
C TRP A 219 14.27 5.83 16.71
N HIS A 220 15.37 5.73 17.40
CA HIS A 220 15.37 5.14 18.74
C HIS A 220 14.42 5.94 19.66
N PRO A 221 13.47 5.28 20.36
CA PRO A 221 12.38 5.99 21.04
C PRO A 221 12.83 6.87 22.22
N VAL A 222 14.04 6.63 22.75
CA VAL A 222 14.58 7.40 23.88
C VAL A 222 15.67 8.38 23.42
N THR A 223 16.66 7.91 22.63
CA THR A 223 17.80 8.75 22.21
C THR A 223 17.48 9.62 21.01
N GLN A 224 16.44 9.27 20.24
CA GLN A 224 16.07 9.91 18.98
C GLN A 224 17.16 9.82 17.89
N GLU A 225 18.09 8.88 18.04
CA GLU A 225 19.10 8.58 17.03
C GLU A 225 18.44 7.81 15.86
N LEU A 226 18.84 8.14 14.65
CA LEU A 226 18.35 7.48 13.43
C LEU A 226 19.03 6.11 13.28
N TYR A 227 18.21 5.07 13.12
CA TYR A 227 18.64 3.72 12.75
C TYR A 227 18.05 3.37 11.38
N PHE A 228 18.84 2.74 10.53
CA PHE A 228 18.38 2.29 9.22
C PHE A 228 19.00 0.94 8.83
N ALA A 229 18.29 0.19 8.00
CA ALA A 229 18.84 -1.00 7.35
C ALA A 229 19.39 -0.60 5.98
N ASP A 230 20.57 -1.12 5.62
CA ASP A 230 21.13 -0.93 4.30
C ASP A 230 21.35 -2.28 3.61
N ASN A 231 20.82 -2.42 2.40
CA ASN A 231 21.15 -3.55 1.53
C ASN A 231 22.46 -3.23 0.82
N GLY A 232 23.55 -3.79 1.34
CA GLY A 232 24.89 -3.64 0.80
C GLY A 232 25.03 -4.11 -0.66
N ARG A 233 26.17 -3.88 -1.27
CA ARG A 233 26.43 -4.28 -2.66
C ARG A 233 26.57 -5.81 -2.77
N ASP A 234 26.14 -6.37 -3.90
CA ASP A 234 26.41 -7.76 -4.23
C ASP A 234 27.90 -7.97 -4.64
N TRP A 235 28.27 -9.22 -4.79
CA TRP A 235 29.60 -9.68 -5.25
C TRP A 235 30.75 -9.36 -4.29
N LEU A 236 30.47 -9.33 -3.00
CA LEU A 236 31.51 -9.22 -1.97
C LEU A 236 32.23 -10.53 -1.68
N GLY A 237 31.68 -11.66 -2.16
CA GLY A 237 32.12 -13.01 -1.84
C GLY A 237 31.47 -13.58 -0.58
N ASP A 238 31.60 -14.88 -0.39
CA ASP A 238 30.90 -15.62 0.68
C ASP A 238 31.46 -15.30 2.09
N ASP A 239 32.68 -14.78 2.17
CA ASP A 239 33.39 -14.52 3.42
C ASP A 239 33.29 -13.06 3.91
N SER A 240 32.58 -12.20 3.18
CA SER A 240 32.45 -10.80 3.54
C SER A 240 31.05 -10.50 4.05
N PRO A 241 30.92 -9.86 5.23
CA PRO A 241 29.63 -9.34 5.66
C PRO A 241 29.15 -8.31 4.65
N SER A 242 27.88 -8.42 4.28
CA SER A 242 27.19 -7.49 3.38
C SER A 242 26.99 -6.13 4.03
#